data_e26daebbca55aad639fa3d4a609907b0
#
_entry.id   e26daebbca55aad639fa3d4a609907b0
#
_cell.length_a   1.000
_cell.length_b   1.000
_cell.length_c   1.000
_cell.angle_alpha   90.00
_cell.angle_beta   90.00
_cell.angle_gamma   90.00
#
_symmetry.space_group_name_H-M   'P 1'
#
loop_
_entity.id
_entity.type
_entity.pdbx_description
1 polymer ?
#
loop_
_entity_poly.entity_id
_entity_poly.type
_entity_poly.pdbx_seq_one_letter_code
_entity_poly.pdbx_strand_id
1 'polypeptide(L)'
;MAAVAERARSLGAGMAKRLAMSVPSHCELLDAPARELAAAFAKVELRAPQVRYLSSSSARLIRDAETLRDDLAHNMSRVVDWQATLVTAYERGVRLHLELPPGGVLTGLARRVFDAGQAIAFEGARLDTLDAMLRQEVSRDR
;
A
#
# COMPACT_ATOMS: atom_id res chain seq x y z
N MET A 1 -17.28 -15.79 11.09
CA MET A 1 -16.03 -16.10 10.33
C MET A 1 -15.84 -17.59 10.05
N ALA A 2 -15.97 -18.52 11.03
CA ALA A 2 -15.85 -19.96 10.75
C ALA A 2 -16.86 -20.44 9.69
N ALA A 3 -18.15 -20.10 9.84
CA ALA A 3 -19.19 -20.45 8.88
C ALA A 3 -18.94 -19.90 7.46
N VAL A 4 -18.33 -18.69 7.33
CA VAL A 4 -17.94 -18.14 6.03
C VAL A 4 -16.86 -18.96 5.37
N ALA A 5 -15.83 -19.35 6.15
CA ALA A 5 -14.74 -20.19 5.64
C ALA A 5 -15.23 -21.58 5.23
N GLU A 6 -16.14 -22.17 5.99
CA GLU A 6 -16.77 -23.44 5.67
C GLU A 6 -17.62 -23.36 4.39
N ARG A 7 -18.43 -22.30 4.27
CA ARG A 7 -19.23 -22.04 3.07
C ARG A 7 -18.35 -21.84 1.83
N ALA A 8 -17.23 -21.10 1.96
CA ALA A 8 -16.29 -20.91 0.87
C ALA A 8 -15.71 -22.25 0.39
N ARG A 9 -15.29 -23.12 1.32
CA ARG A 9 -14.79 -24.47 0.97
C ARG A 9 -15.85 -25.32 0.27
N SER A 10 -17.09 -25.29 0.76
CA SER A 10 -18.20 -26.02 0.13
C SER A 10 -18.52 -25.55 -1.28
N LEU A 11 -18.11 -24.32 -1.64
CA LEU A 11 -18.23 -23.73 -2.98
C LEU A 11 -16.96 -23.92 -3.82
N GLY A 12 -16.02 -24.74 -3.40
CA GLY A 12 -14.82 -25.07 -4.16
C GLY A 12 -13.62 -24.12 -3.96
N ALA A 13 -13.63 -23.29 -2.92
CA ALA A 13 -12.45 -22.49 -2.60
C ALA A 13 -11.29 -23.39 -2.20
N GLY A 14 -10.16 -23.33 -2.92
CA GLY A 14 -8.95 -24.13 -2.64
C GLY A 14 -8.31 -23.81 -1.29
N MET A 15 -8.53 -22.58 -0.79
CA MET A 15 -8.10 -22.16 0.54
C MET A 15 -9.09 -21.14 1.13
N ALA A 16 -9.47 -21.37 2.40
CA ALA A 16 -10.18 -20.38 3.20
C ALA A 16 -9.58 -20.36 4.61
N LYS A 17 -8.83 -19.30 4.93
CA LYS A 17 -8.11 -19.15 6.20
C LYS A 17 -8.48 -17.82 6.86
N ARG A 18 -8.71 -17.85 8.18
CA ARG A 18 -8.84 -16.62 8.96
C ARG A 18 -7.46 -16.02 9.16
N LEU A 19 -7.33 -14.73 8.84
CA LEU A 19 -6.12 -13.97 9.14
C LEU A 19 -6.06 -13.65 10.65
N ALA A 20 -4.84 -13.59 11.20
CA ALA A 20 -4.58 -13.20 12.59
C ALA A 20 -4.63 -11.67 12.74
N MET A 21 -5.76 -11.05 12.32
CA MET A 21 -6.00 -9.62 12.45
C MET A 21 -7.07 -9.38 13.51
N SER A 22 -6.79 -8.50 14.45
CA SER A 22 -7.68 -8.13 15.56
C SER A 22 -8.36 -6.78 15.37
N VAL A 23 -7.84 -5.93 14.49
CA VAL A 23 -8.36 -4.58 14.22
C VAL A 23 -9.01 -4.55 12.83
N PRO A 24 -10.26 -4.07 12.71
CA PRO A 24 -10.93 -3.92 11.42
C PRO A 24 -10.44 -2.64 10.71
N SER A 25 -9.18 -2.65 10.25
CA SER A 25 -8.58 -1.51 9.55
C SER A 25 -9.23 -1.28 8.19
N HIS A 26 -9.17 -0.05 7.72
CA HIS A 26 -9.61 0.41 6.40
C HIS A 26 -11.12 0.23 6.15
N CYS A 27 -11.93 0.54 7.15
CA CYS A 27 -13.39 0.55 7.06
C CYS A 27 -14.01 1.62 7.98
N GLU A 28 -15.29 1.91 7.78
CA GLU A 28 -16.05 2.93 8.50
C GLU A 28 -16.09 2.77 10.05
N LEU A 29 -15.79 1.57 10.56
CA LEU A 29 -15.69 1.37 12.02
C LEU A 29 -14.56 2.19 12.65
N LEU A 30 -13.62 2.68 11.86
CA LEU A 30 -12.53 3.55 12.30
C LEU A 30 -12.76 5.04 11.98
N ASP A 31 -13.97 5.45 11.60
CA ASP A 31 -14.26 6.87 11.32
C ASP A 31 -14.08 7.78 12.55
N ALA A 32 -14.44 7.31 13.75
CA ALA A 32 -14.25 8.11 14.96
C ALA A 32 -12.76 8.36 15.25
N PRO A 33 -11.87 7.35 15.32
CA PRO A 33 -10.43 7.57 15.43
C PRO A 33 -9.84 8.39 14.28
N ALA A 34 -10.34 8.22 13.04
CA ALA A 34 -9.87 8.99 11.90
C ALA A 34 -10.17 10.50 12.05
N ARG A 35 -11.34 10.86 12.58
CA ARG A 35 -11.66 12.27 12.91
C ARG A 35 -10.76 12.85 14.00
N GLU A 36 -10.44 12.07 15.01
CA GLU A 36 -9.48 12.51 16.06
C GLU A 36 -8.10 12.74 15.47
N LEU A 37 -7.64 11.83 14.59
CA LEU A 37 -6.38 11.97 13.87
C LEU A 37 -6.40 13.19 12.94
N ALA A 38 -7.49 13.45 12.23
CA ALA A 38 -7.65 14.63 11.38
C ALA A 38 -7.55 15.93 12.21
N ALA A 39 -8.14 15.98 13.39
CA ALA A 39 -8.04 17.12 14.32
C ALA A 39 -6.60 17.33 14.82
N ALA A 40 -5.84 16.25 15.01
CA ALA A 40 -4.41 16.33 15.35
C ALA A 40 -3.59 16.82 14.17
N PHE A 41 -3.81 16.30 12.97
CA PHE A 41 -3.13 16.74 11.74
C PHE A 41 -3.43 18.19 11.36
N ALA A 42 -4.60 18.73 11.73
CA ALA A 42 -4.91 20.15 11.51
C ALA A 42 -3.95 21.11 12.21
N LYS A 43 -3.27 20.63 13.25
CA LYS A 43 -2.28 21.41 14.04
C LYS A 43 -0.84 21.21 13.51
N VAL A 44 -0.63 20.36 12.52
CA VAL A 44 0.68 20.05 11.96
C VAL A 44 0.86 20.81 10.66
N GLU A 45 1.95 21.53 10.53
CA GLU A 45 2.34 22.14 9.25
C GLU A 45 2.86 21.04 8.32
N LEU A 46 2.05 20.68 7.33
CA LEU A 46 2.46 19.75 6.27
C LEU A 46 2.86 20.53 5.03
N ARG A 47 3.86 20.01 4.32
CA ARG A 47 4.29 20.52 3.02
C ARG A 47 3.84 19.57 1.91
N ALA A 48 3.78 20.08 0.69
CA ALA A 48 3.57 19.25 -0.48
C ALA A 48 4.63 18.13 -0.56
N PRO A 49 4.27 16.92 -0.98
CA PRO A 49 5.23 15.83 -1.10
C PRO A 49 6.37 16.19 -2.07
N GLN A 50 7.61 15.98 -1.65
CA GLN A 50 8.79 16.15 -2.52
C GLN A 50 9.05 14.93 -3.40
N VAL A 51 8.41 13.82 -3.09
CA VAL A 51 8.40 12.58 -3.87
C VAL A 51 7.01 12.31 -4.43
N ARG A 52 6.92 11.52 -5.48
CA ARG A 52 5.62 11.09 -6.01
C ARG A 52 4.91 10.22 -4.96
N TYR A 53 3.82 10.72 -4.42
CA TYR A 53 3.00 10.03 -3.42
C TYR A 53 1.70 9.56 -4.05
N LEU A 54 1.46 8.26 -4.05
CA LEU A 54 0.22 7.63 -4.49
C LEU A 54 -0.63 7.26 -3.28
N SER A 55 -1.87 7.74 -3.25
CA SER A 55 -2.84 7.31 -2.25
C SER A 55 -3.23 5.85 -2.47
N SER A 56 -3.20 5.05 -1.42
CA SER A 56 -3.62 3.65 -1.45
C SER A 56 -5.14 3.48 -1.47
N SER A 57 -5.90 4.51 -1.07
CA SER A 57 -7.36 4.47 -1.05
C SER A 57 -8.00 4.95 -2.36
N SER A 58 -7.35 5.90 -3.05
CA SER A 58 -7.88 6.48 -4.30
C SER A 58 -7.09 6.09 -5.55
N ALA A 59 -5.92 5.46 -5.40
CA ALA A 59 -4.96 5.18 -6.47
C ALA A 59 -4.54 6.43 -7.26
N ARG A 60 -4.61 7.63 -6.66
CA ARG A 60 -4.29 8.91 -7.28
C ARG A 60 -3.02 9.51 -6.73
N LEU A 61 -2.31 10.23 -7.60
CA LEU A 61 -1.14 11.01 -7.22
C LEU A 61 -1.57 12.23 -6.41
N ILE A 62 -1.07 12.36 -5.19
CA ILE A 62 -1.24 13.51 -4.31
C ILE A 62 -0.07 14.46 -4.49
N ARG A 63 -0.36 15.75 -4.69
CA ARG A 63 0.64 16.78 -5.01
C ARG A 63 0.65 17.95 -4.06
N ASP A 64 -0.36 18.11 -3.23
CA ASP A 64 -0.52 19.22 -2.31
C ASP A 64 -0.65 18.76 -0.86
N ALA A 65 -0.38 19.66 0.05
CA ALA A 65 -0.35 19.39 1.48
C ALA A 65 -1.74 19.12 2.07
N GLU A 66 -2.78 19.74 1.53
CA GLU A 66 -4.15 19.58 2.04
C GLU A 66 -4.70 18.19 1.71
N THR A 67 -4.60 17.77 0.45
CA THR A 67 -4.98 16.43 0.02
C THR A 67 -4.16 15.36 0.74
N LEU A 68 -2.85 15.60 0.96
CA LEU A 68 -2.00 14.69 1.72
C LEU A 68 -2.48 14.55 3.17
N ARG A 69 -2.84 15.66 3.80
CA ARG A 69 -3.37 15.70 5.17
C ARG A 69 -4.63 14.85 5.31
N ASP A 70 -5.56 15.04 4.37
CA ASP A 70 -6.82 14.30 4.35
C ASP A 70 -6.59 12.80 4.13
N ASP A 71 -5.73 12.44 3.16
CA ASP A 71 -5.41 11.04 2.87
C ASP A 71 -4.76 10.34 4.08
N LEU A 72 -3.77 10.97 4.71
CA LEU A 72 -3.09 10.42 5.89
C LEU A 72 -4.04 10.27 7.09
N ALA A 73 -4.90 11.26 7.32
CA ALA A 73 -5.82 11.26 8.47
C ALA A 73 -6.91 10.18 8.34
N HIS A 74 -7.43 9.97 7.13
CA HIS A 74 -8.58 9.11 6.90
C HIS A 74 -8.22 7.75 6.28
N ASN A 75 -6.94 7.46 6.03
CA ASN A 75 -6.52 6.18 5.45
C ASN A 75 -7.01 4.98 6.26
N MET A 76 -7.01 5.09 7.61
CA MET A 76 -7.43 4.00 8.48
C MET A 76 -8.92 3.64 8.35
N SER A 77 -9.77 4.57 7.88
CA SER A 77 -11.20 4.36 7.71
C SER A 77 -11.64 4.16 6.26
N ARG A 78 -10.74 4.37 5.30
CA ARG A 78 -11.01 4.20 3.86
C ARG A 78 -10.53 2.85 3.37
N VAL A 79 -11.30 2.24 2.47
CA VAL A 79 -10.89 0.99 1.81
C VAL A 79 -9.61 1.22 1.00
N VAL A 80 -8.64 0.32 1.14
CA VAL A 80 -7.42 0.31 0.34
C VAL A 80 -7.65 -0.44 -0.96
N ASP A 81 -7.47 0.24 -2.10
CA ASP A 81 -7.40 -0.39 -3.42
C ASP A 81 -5.93 -0.56 -3.83
N TRP A 82 -5.32 -1.60 -3.27
CA TRP A 82 -3.91 -1.88 -3.52
C TRP A 82 -3.64 -2.27 -4.97
N GLN A 83 -4.56 -2.98 -5.61
CA GLN A 83 -4.41 -3.38 -7.01
C GLN A 83 -4.40 -2.15 -7.93
N ALA A 84 -5.39 -1.26 -7.81
CA ALA A 84 -5.43 -0.04 -8.61
C ALA A 84 -4.21 0.86 -8.34
N THR A 85 -3.72 0.92 -7.09
CA THR A 85 -2.52 1.67 -6.73
C THR A 85 -1.27 1.11 -7.45
N LEU A 86 -1.09 -0.20 -7.47
CA LEU A 86 0.03 -0.85 -8.17
C LEU A 86 -0.06 -0.65 -9.68
N VAL A 87 -1.25 -0.82 -10.28
CA VAL A 87 -1.47 -0.59 -11.71
C VAL A 87 -1.14 0.86 -12.06
N THR A 88 -1.64 1.82 -11.30
CA THR A 88 -1.33 3.25 -11.52
C THR A 88 0.16 3.54 -11.41
N ALA A 89 0.87 2.93 -10.45
CA ALA A 89 2.31 3.08 -10.34
C ALA A 89 3.04 2.53 -11.58
N TYR A 90 2.66 1.33 -12.01
CA TYR A 90 3.26 0.66 -13.17
C TYR A 90 3.03 1.43 -14.47
N GLU A 91 1.81 1.92 -14.72
CA GLU A 91 1.45 2.75 -15.87
C GLU A 91 2.21 4.08 -15.89
N ARG A 92 2.61 4.58 -14.71
CA ARG A 92 3.43 5.80 -14.57
C ARG A 92 4.94 5.53 -14.66
N GLY A 93 5.35 4.36 -15.09
CA GLY A 93 6.73 4.02 -15.35
C GLY A 93 7.48 3.40 -14.16
N VAL A 94 6.85 3.17 -13.02
CA VAL A 94 7.50 2.48 -11.90
C VAL A 94 7.81 1.04 -12.32
N ARG A 95 9.07 0.62 -12.14
CA ARG A 95 9.54 -0.73 -12.48
C ARG A 95 10.17 -1.45 -11.30
N LEU A 96 10.40 -0.77 -10.20
CA LEU A 96 10.88 -1.37 -8.95
C LEU A 96 9.86 -1.11 -7.83
N HIS A 97 9.32 -2.19 -7.26
CA HIS A 97 8.55 -2.17 -6.03
C HIS A 97 9.42 -2.71 -4.89
N LEU A 98 9.60 -1.91 -3.84
CA LEU A 98 10.30 -2.31 -2.63
C LEU A 98 9.35 -2.27 -1.44
N GLU A 99 9.04 -3.43 -0.88
CA GLU A 99 8.24 -3.54 0.34
C GLU A 99 9.12 -3.36 1.57
N LEU A 100 8.78 -2.39 2.41
CA LEU A 100 9.46 -2.19 3.70
C LEU A 100 8.96 -3.17 4.76
N PRO A 101 9.80 -3.54 5.75
CA PRO A 101 9.42 -4.49 6.80
C PRO A 101 8.17 -4.05 7.59
N PRO A 102 7.45 -5.03 8.18
CA PRO A 102 7.74 -6.46 8.18
C PRO A 102 7.05 -7.23 7.04
N GLY A 103 7.71 -8.28 6.58
CA GLY A 103 7.11 -9.29 5.70
C GLY A 103 7.28 -9.04 4.20
N GLY A 104 6.51 -9.77 3.38
CA GLY A 104 6.62 -9.79 1.91
C GLY A 104 5.27 -10.01 1.21
N VAL A 105 4.15 -9.71 1.88
CA VAL A 105 2.81 -9.92 1.33
C VAL A 105 2.53 -8.99 0.16
N LEU A 106 2.90 -7.72 0.29
CA LEU A 106 2.70 -6.71 -0.75
C LEU A 106 3.60 -6.98 -1.97
N THR A 107 4.81 -7.50 -1.74
CA THR A 107 5.70 -7.98 -2.80
C THR A 107 5.05 -9.09 -3.62
N GLY A 108 4.41 -10.06 -2.95
CA GLY A 108 3.68 -11.14 -3.63
C GLY A 108 2.51 -10.63 -4.48
N LEU A 109 1.83 -9.57 -4.05
CA LEU A 109 0.78 -8.92 -4.82
C LEU A 109 1.35 -8.09 -5.98
N ALA A 110 2.43 -7.35 -5.73
CA ALA A 110 3.08 -6.51 -6.74
C ALA A 110 3.62 -7.33 -7.93
N ARG A 111 4.14 -8.52 -7.70
CA ARG A 111 4.62 -9.43 -8.76
C ARG A 111 3.55 -9.82 -9.80
N ARG A 112 2.28 -9.68 -9.46
CA ARG A 112 1.16 -9.95 -10.38
C ARG A 112 0.88 -8.80 -11.34
N VAL A 113 1.42 -7.62 -11.06
CA VAL A 113 1.18 -6.39 -11.83
C VAL A 113 2.46 -5.95 -12.55
N PHE A 114 3.63 -6.18 -11.94
CA PHE A 114 4.93 -5.74 -12.44
C PHE A 114 5.55 -6.76 -13.41
N ASP A 115 4.89 -7.02 -14.54
CA ASP A 115 5.33 -8.02 -15.54
C ASP A 115 6.72 -7.71 -16.11
N ALA A 116 7.03 -6.44 -16.39
CA ALA A 116 8.33 -5.97 -16.89
C ALA A 116 9.11 -5.20 -15.82
N GLY A 117 8.87 -5.51 -14.53
CA GLY A 117 9.49 -4.86 -13.39
C GLY A 117 10.00 -5.86 -12.36
N GLN A 118 10.42 -5.33 -11.23
CA GLN A 118 10.90 -6.13 -10.11
C GLN A 118 10.11 -5.77 -8.85
N ALA A 119 9.74 -6.78 -8.07
CA ALA A 119 9.14 -6.62 -6.75
C ALA A 119 9.92 -7.43 -5.74
N ILE A 120 10.46 -6.75 -4.72
CA ILE A 120 11.31 -7.34 -3.69
C ILE A 120 10.87 -6.86 -2.31
N ALA A 121 10.91 -7.76 -1.32
CA ALA A 121 10.78 -7.40 0.08
C ALA A 121 12.16 -7.02 0.62
N PHE A 122 12.22 -5.95 1.41
CA PHE A 122 13.45 -5.55 2.10
C PHE A 122 13.90 -6.61 3.11
N GLU A 123 12.93 -7.25 3.78
CA GLU A 123 13.19 -8.30 4.75
C GLU A 123 13.84 -9.52 4.07
N GLY A 124 15.04 -9.89 4.54
CA GLY A 124 15.84 -10.98 3.98
C GLY A 124 16.63 -10.61 2.72
N ALA A 125 16.47 -9.39 2.18
CA ALA A 125 17.28 -8.94 1.06
C ALA A 125 18.66 -8.42 1.52
N ARG A 126 19.66 -8.58 0.66
CA ARG A 126 21.00 -8.00 0.90
C ARG A 126 21.01 -6.52 0.54
N LEU A 127 21.62 -5.69 1.39
CA LEU A 127 21.67 -4.24 1.18
C LEU A 127 22.43 -3.85 -0.10
N ASP A 128 23.47 -4.57 -0.45
CA ASP A 128 24.25 -4.35 -1.69
C ASP A 128 23.41 -4.61 -2.93
N THR A 129 22.55 -5.64 -2.89
CA THR A 129 21.60 -5.95 -3.97
C THR A 129 20.56 -4.84 -4.11
N LEU A 130 19.98 -4.37 -3.00
CA LEU A 130 19.00 -3.28 -3.01
C LEU A 130 19.61 -1.97 -3.53
N ASP A 131 20.84 -1.61 -3.11
CA ASP A 131 21.52 -0.42 -3.60
C ASP A 131 21.77 -0.51 -5.12
N ALA A 132 22.21 -1.66 -5.62
CA ALA A 132 22.41 -1.86 -7.05
C ALA A 132 21.11 -1.69 -7.85
N MET A 133 19.98 -2.26 -7.37
CA MET A 133 18.68 -2.13 -8.00
C MET A 133 18.18 -0.68 -8.00
N LEU A 134 18.31 0.03 -6.89
CA LEU A 134 17.93 1.44 -6.78
C LEU A 134 18.74 2.32 -7.73
N ARG A 135 20.06 2.12 -7.82
CA ARG A 135 20.93 2.83 -8.77
C ARG A 135 20.53 2.56 -10.22
N GLN A 136 20.17 1.34 -10.55
CA GLN A 136 19.70 0.97 -11.88
C GLN A 136 18.42 1.71 -12.24
N GLU A 137 17.44 1.80 -11.33
CA GLU A 137 16.20 2.53 -11.56
C GLU A 137 16.43 4.05 -11.72
N VAL A 138 17.26 4.65 -10.86
CA VAL A 138 17.63 6.08 -10.99
C VAL A 138 18.29 6.38 -12.33
N SER A 139 19.06 5.45 -12.90
CA SER A 139 19.69 5.62 -14.21
C SER A 139 18.73 5.49 -15.39
N ARG A 140 17.58 4.83 -15.21
CA ARG A 140 16.53 4.69 -16.23
C ARG A 140 15.64 5.94 -16.35
N ASP A 141 15.52 6.73 -15.27
CA ASP A 141 14.69 7.94 -15.23
C ASP A 141 15.42 9.19 -15.80
N ARG A 142 16.67 9.03 -16.27
CA ARG A 142 17.48 10.08 -16.91
C ARG A 142 17.54 9.90 -18.42
#